data_da6fc54acbe01ed778d8ba974fc7d3ce
#
_entry.id   da6fc54acbe01ed778d8ba974fc7d3ce
#
_cell.length_a   1.000
_cell.length_b   1.000
_cell.length_c   1.000
_cell.angle_alpha   90.00
_cell.angle_beta   90.00
_cell.angle_gamma   90.00
#
_symmetry.space_group_name_H-M   'P 1'
#
loop_
_entity.id
_entity.type
_entity.pdbx_description
1 polymer ?
#
loop_
_entity_poly.entity_id
_entity_poly.type
_entity_poly.pdbx_seq_one_letter_code
_entity_poly.pdbx_strand_id
1 'polypeptide(L)'
;MDLSALFPAFFQALEPGMLGMVLLGTILGIVVGSLPGLTSTMGVALLVPFTFSMSPAMGLALLGAIYASSSYAGSISAILLNIPGTPSNCCTLLDGYPMTQKGQASRALALSTIGSAVGASAATATAVGA
;
A
#
# COMPACT_ATOMS: atom_id res chain seq x y z
N MET A 1 -3.46 -1.36 26.00
CA MET A 1 -3.66 -2.33 24.91
C MET A 1 -3.21 -3.70 25.42
N ASP A 2 -4.10 -4.66 25.48
CA ASP A 2 -3.78 -5.97 26.03
C ASP A 2 -2.98 -6.78 25.02
N LEU A 3 -1.72 -7.01 25.34
CA LEU A 3 -0.81 -7.84 24.53
C LEU A 3 -1.41 -9.24 24.26
N SER A 4 -2.24 -9.73 25.19
CA SER A 4 -2.94 -11.00 25.07
C SER A 4 -3.98 -11.04 23.93
N ALA A 5 -4.50 -9.89 23.52
CA ALA A 5 -5.43 -9.79 22.39
C ALA A 5 -4.72 -9.75 21.02
N LEU A 6 -3.44 -9.37 21.00
CA LEU A 6 -2.66 -9.29 19.76
C LEU A 6 -2.30 -10.67 19.21
N PHE A 7 -2.03 -11.65 20.07
CA PHE A 7 -1.72 -13.01 19.65
C PHE A 7 -2.83 -13.69 18.84
N PRO A 8 -4.08 -13.74 19.33
CA PRO A 8 -5.17 -14.33 18.56
C PRO A 8 -5.48 -13.54 17.27
N ALA A 9 -5.39 -12.20 17.30
CA ALA A 9 -5.57 -11.36 16.13
C ALA A 9 -4.51 -11.64 15.05
N PHE A 10 -3.26 -11.88 15.45
CA PHE A 10 -2.18 -12.23 14.54
C PHE A 10 -2.39 -13.60 13.88
N PHE A 11 -2.85 -14.60 14.65
CA PHE A 11 -3.19 -15.93 14.11
C PHE A 11 -4.40 -15.85 13.17
N GLN A 12 -5.38 -15.03 13.48
CA GLN A 12 -6.54 -14.81 12.62
C GLN A 12 -6.14 -14.12 11.29
N ALA A 13 -5.16 -13.21 11.33
CA ALA A 13 -4.61 -12.58 10.13
C ALA A 13 -3.85 -13.57 9.22
N LEU A 14 -3.34 -14.67 9.76
CA LEU A 14 -2.65 -15.74 9.01
C LEU A 14 -3.63 -16.78 8.42
N GLU A 15 -4.92 -16.65 8.69
CA GLU A 15 -5.92 -17.53 8.10
C GLU A 15 -5.91 -17.45 6.56
N PRO A 16 -5.94 -18.57 5.82
CA PRO A 16 -5.78 -18.59 4.36
C PRO A 16 -6.82 -17.74 3.64
N GLY A 17 -8.02 -17.59 4.20
CA GLY A 17 -9.06 -16.70 3.67
C GLY A 17 -8.66 -15.22 3.76
N MET A 18 -8.08 -14.81 4.87
CA MET A 18 -7.62 -13.44 5.09
C MET A 18 -6.39 -13.12 4.23
N LEU A 19 -5.44 -14.04 4.14
CA LEU A 19 -4.28 -13.91 3.26
C LEU A 19 -4.69 -13.79 1.78
N GLY A 20 -5.70 -14.55 1.36
CA GLY A 20 -6.26 -14.43 0.01
C GLY A 20 -6.83 -13.04 -0.26
N MET A 21 -7.57 -12.46 0.70
CA MET A 21 -8.11 -11.10 0.57
C MET A 21 -7.03 -10.03 0.56
N VAL A 22 -6.00 -10.17 1.39
CA VAL A 22 -4.84 -9.25 1.38
C VAL A 22 -4.10 -9.33 0.05
N LEU A 23 -3.87 -10.51 -0.49
CA LEU A 23 -3.22 -10.69 -1.80
C LEU A 23 -4.05 -10.07 -2.93
N LEU A 24 -5.36 -10.33 -2.97
CA LEU A 24 -6.26 -9.70 -3.94
C LEU A 24 -6.25 -8.18 -3.82
N GLY A 25 -6.35 -7.67 -2.60
CA GLY A 25 -6.27 -6.23 -2.31
C GLY A 25 -4.95 -5.63 -2.76
N THR A 26 -3.85 -6.32 -2.53
CA THR A 26 -2.51 -5.86 -2.95
C THR A 26 -2.39 -5.79 -4.46
N ILE A 27 -2.83 -6.83 -5.18
CA ILE A 27 -2.78 -6.86 -6.65
C ILE A 27 -3.66 -5.74 -7.24
N LEU A 28 -4.90 -5.63 -6.78
CA LEU A 28 -5.81 -4.58 -7.24
C LEU A 28 -5.29 -3.18 -6.90
N GLY A 29 -4.72 -3.00 -5.71
CA GLY A 29 -4.15 -1.73 -5.29
C GLY A 29 -2.92 -1.33 -6.11
N ILE A 30 -2.06 -2.28 -6.49
CA ILE A 30 -0.93 -2.00 -7.39
C ILE A 30 -1.45 -1.57 -8.77
N VAL A 31 -2.44 -2.25 -9.32
CA VAL A 31 -3.03 -1.89 -10.62
C VAL A 31 -3.63 -0.48 -10.55
N VAL A 32 -4.47 -0.21 -9.56
CA VAL A 32 -5.12 1.11 -9.39
C VAL A 32 -4.09 2.22 -9.14
N GLY A 33 -3.12 1.98 -8.26
CA GLY A 33 -2.12 2.97 -7.89
C GLY A 33 -1.09 3.26 -8.97
N SER A 34 -0.84 2.32 -9.89
CA SER A 34 0.06 2.53 -11.02
C SER A 34 -0.58 3.38 -12.14
N LEU A 35 -1.91 3.52 -12.15
CA LEU A 35 -2.60 4.37 -13.11
C LEU A 35 -2.55 5.84 -12.67
N PRO A 36 -1.90 6.71 -13.44
CA PRO A 36 -1.79 8.13 -13.09
C PRO A 36 -3.20 8.77 -13.06
N GLY A 37 -3.46 9.52 -11.99
CA GLY A 37 -4.76 10.16 -11.78
C GLY A 37 -5.75 9.37 -10.92
N LEU A 38 -5.51 8.10 -10.64
CA LEU A 38 -6.29 7.32 -9.67
C LEU A 38 -5.61 7.40 -8.29
N THR A 39 -6.31 7.96 -7.33
CA THR A 39 -5.81 8.04 -5.96
C THR A 39 -6.13 6.78 -5.17
N SER A 40 -5.36 6.50 -4.11
CA SER A 40 -5.64 5.40 -3.19
C SER A 40 -7.06 5.44 -2.63
N THR A 41 -7.57 6.66 -2.37
CA THR A 41 -8.93 6.89 -1.88
C THR A 41 -9.98 6.45 -2.90
N MET A 42 -9.77 6.72 -4.18
CA MET A 42 -10.67 6.25 -5.25
C MET A 42 -10.66 4.74 -5.36
N GLY A 43 -9.48 4.10 -5.24
CA GLY A 43 -9.35 2.64 -5.24
C GLY A 43 -10.14 2.00 -4.09
N VAL A 44 -10.04 2.56 -2.89
CA VAL A 44 -10.82 2.13 -1.73
C VAL A 44 -12.32 2.33 -1.97
N ALA A 45 -12.74 3.52 -2.44
CA ALA A 45 -14.15 3.84 -2.66
C ALA A 45 -14.83 2.91 -3.68
N LEU A 46 -14.11 2.49 -4.72
CA LEU A 46 -14.62 1.55 -5.72
C LEU A 46 -14.90 0.16 -5.14
N LEU A 47 -14.17 -0.24 -4.10
CA LEU A 47 -14.26 -1.59 -3.53
C LEU A 47 -15.08 -1.67 -2.24
N VAL A 48 -15.44 -0.53 -1.65
CA VAL A 48 -16.34 -0.49 -0.48
C VAL A 48 -17.64 -1.29 -0.71
N PRO A 49 -18.35 -1.18 -1.85
CA PRO A 49 -19.58 -1.94 -2.07
C PRO A 49 -19.39 -3.46 -1.99
N PHE A 50 -18.23 -3.96 -2.40
CA PHE A 50 -17.93 -5.40 -2.35
C PHE A 50 -17.69 -5.90 -0.92
N THR A 51 -17.28 -5.04 -0.01
CA THR A 51 -17.02 -5.42 1.39
C THR A 51 -18.30 -5.67 2.17
N PHE A 52 -19.47 -5.19 1.73
CA PHE A 52 -20.75 -5.41 2.41
C PHE A 52 -21.19 -6.88 2.42
N SER A 53 -20.70 -7.70 1.49
CA SER A 53 -20.99 -9.14 1.42
C SER A 53 -19.99 -10.00 2.21
N MET A 54 -18.98 -9.38 2.83
CA MET A 54 -17.88 -10.06 3.53
C MET A 54 -17.97 -9.84 5.04
N SER A 55 -17.22 -10.66 5.82
CA SER A 55 -17.06 -10.37 7.24
C SER A 55 -16.32 -9.04 7.44
N PRO A 56 -16.61 -8.28 8.51
CA PRO A 56 -15.98 -6.98 8.74
C PRO A 56 -14.45 -7.04 8.76
N ALA A 57 -13.86 -8.10 9.31
CA ALA A 57 -12.44 -8.30 9.38
C ALA A 57 -11.81 -8.48 7.98
N MET A 58 -12.44 -9.30 7.12
CA MET A 58 -12.00 -9.49 5.73
C MET A 58 -12.13 -8.20 4.90
N GLY A 59 -13.24 -7.47 5.08
CA GLY A 59 -13.45 -6.19 4.42
C GLY A 59 -12.39 -5.15 4.78
N LEU A 60 -12.07 -5.02 6.07
CA LEU A 60 -11.02 -4.12 6.54
C LEU A 60 -9.63 -4.53 6.03
N ALA A 61 -9.33 -5.82 6.02
CA ALA A 61 -8.06 -6.33 5.49
C ALA A 61 -7.92 -6.04 3.99
N LEU A 62 -8.98 -6.25 3.20
CA LEU A 62 -9.01 -5.93 1.77
C LEU A 62 -8.80 -4.44 1.52
N LEU A 63 -9.57 -3.58 2.18
CA LEU A 63 -9.48 -2.12 1.99
C LEU A 63 -8.14 -1.56 2.45
N GLY A 64 -7.61 -2.06 3.57
CA GLY A 64 -6.28 -1.70 4.07
C GLY A 64 -5.17 -2.10 3.11
N ALA A 65 -5.24 -3.32 2.54
CA ALA A 65 -4.28 -3.81 1.56
C ALA A 65 -4.30 -2.97 0.27
N ILE A 66 -5.48 -2.61 -0.23
CA ILE A 66 -5.63 -1.74 -1.40
C ILE A 66 -5.05 -0.36 -1.13
N TYR A 67 -5.36 0.25 0.01
CA TYR A 67 -4.86 1.57 0.37
C TYR A 67 -3.33 1.58 0.44
N ALA A 68 -2.74 0.64 1.16
CA ALA A 68 -1.30 0.55 1.33
C ALA A 68 -0.58 0.28 0.00
N SER A 69 -1.05 -0.69 -0.78
CA SER A 69 -0.42 -1.06 -2.06
C SER A 69 -0.60 0.01 -3.14
N SER A 70 -1.76 0.67 -3.22
CA SER A 70 -1.96 1.74 -4.19
C SER A 70 -1.16 2.99 -3.85
N SER A 71 -0.97 3.31 -2.57
CA SER A 71 -0.10 4.40 -2.13
C SER A 71 1.35 4.16 -2.53
N TYR A 72 1.84 2.92 -2.39
CA TYR A 72 3.16 2.52 -2.85
C TYR A 72 3.26 2.56 -4.38
N ALA A 73 2.28 1.99 -5.09
CA ALA A 73 2.28 1.91 -6.54
C ALA A 73 2.25 3.29 -7.22
N GLY A 74 1.69 4.29 -6.56
CA GLY A 74 1.76 5.69 -7.01
C GLY A 74 3.18 6.25 -7.09
N SER A 75 4.14 5.70 -6.33
CA SER A 75 5.54 6.06 -6.46
C SER A 75 6.18 5.49 -7.73
N ILE A 76 5.69 4.37 -8.24
CA ILE A 76 6.16 3.76 -9.49
C ILE A 76 5.88 4.70 -10.67
N SER A 77 4.64 5.19 -10.78
CA SER A 77 4.27 6.16 -11.82
C SER A 77 5.03 7.48 -11.68
N ALA A 78 5.27 7.94 -10.45
CA ALA A 78 6.07 9.13 -10.18
C ALA A 78 7.52 8.97 -10.67
N ILE A 79 8.16 7.85 -10.38
CA ILE A 79 9.56 7.57 -10.74
C ILE A 79 9.72 7.37 -12.26
N LEU A 80 8.79 6.62 -12.89
CA LEU A 80 8.93 6.23 -14.30
C LEU A 80 8.36 7.26 -15.27
N LEU A 81 7.21 7.86 -14.94
CA LEU A 81 6.43 8.71 -15.85
C LEU A 81 6.46 10.19 -15.50
N ASN A 82 7.08 10.58 -14.39
CA ASN A 82 7.04 11.95 -13.87
C ASN A 82 5.62 12.43 -13.56
N ILE A 83 4.71 11.51 -13.26
CA ILE A 83 3.32 11.82 -12.91
C ILE A 83 3.03 11.18 -11.56
N PRO A 84 2.81 11.98 -10.49
CA PRO A 84 2.52 11.43 -9.17
C PRO A 84 1.15 10.75 -9.18
N GLY A 85 1.11 9.48 -8.75
CA GLY A 85 -0.15 8.73 -8.62
C GLY A 85 -0.99 9.23 -7.45
N THR A 86 -0.33 9.68 -6.37
CA THR A 86 -0.98 10.28 -5.20
C THR A 86 -0.24 11.55 -4.78
N PRO A 87 -0.89 12.49 -4.07
CA PRO A 87 -0.23 13.72 -3.59
C PRO A 87 1.01 13.45 -2.72
N SER A 88 1.01 12.35 -1.96
CA SER A 88 2.15 11.95 -1.11
C SER A 88 3.40 11.58 -1.91
N ASN A 89 3.24 11.21 -3.18
CA ASN A 89 4.34 10.80 -4.05
C ASN A 89 5.00 11.96 -4.81
N CYS A 90 4.58 13.21 -4.56
CA CYS A 90 5.21 14.38 -5.17
C CYS A 90 6.69 14.52 -4.77
N CYS A 91 7.06 14.17 -3.54
CA CYS A 91 8.46 14.19 -3.10
C CYS A 91 9.30 13.13 -3.83
N THR A 92 8.73 11.95 -4.06
CA THR A 92 9.40 10.85 -4.79
C THR A 92 9.70 11.23 -6.24
N LEU A 93 8.89 12.09 -6.82
CA LEU A 93 9.05 12.59 -8.18
C LEU A 93 10.33 13.44 -8.34
N LEU A 94 10.64 14.27 -7.34
CA LEU A 94 11.77 15.21 -7.40
C LEU A 94 13.11 14.50 -7.51
N ASP A 95 13.29 13.38 -6.84
CA ASP A 95 14.55 12.62 -6.83
C ASP A 95 14.49 11.39 -7.73
N GLY A 96 13.35 10.72 -7.82
CA GLY A 96 13.19 9.46 -8.53
C GLY A 96 13.20 9.61 -10.04
N TYR A 97 12.54 10.61 -10.58
CA TYR A 97 12.51 10.83 -12.03
C TYR A 97 13.88 11.23 -12.62
N PRO A 98 14.69 12.15 -12.02
CA PRO A 98 16.05 12.41 -12.49
C PRO A 98 16.97 11.18 -12.47
N MET A 99 16.76 10.25 -11.51
CA MET A 99 17.49 8.97 -11.50
C MET A 99 17.07 8.08 -12.68
N THR A 100 15.80 8.09 -13.05
CA THR A 100 15.29 7.35 -14.21
C THR A 100 15.88 7.89 -15.51
N GLN A 101 15.98 9.20 -15.65
CA GLN A 101 16.62 9.83 -16.82
C GLN A 101 18.12 9.46 -16.97
N LYS A 102 18.78 9.16 -15.84
CA LYS A 102 20.17 8.67 -15.82
C LYS A 102 20.29 7.16 -16.04
N GLY A 103 19.20 6.47 -16.38
CA GLY A 103 19.17 5.02 -16.56
C GLY A 103 19.17 4.21 -15.27
N GLN A 104 18.94 4.84 -14.11
CA GLN A 104 18.96 4.21 -12.78
C GLN A 104 17.55 3.98 -12.21
N ALA A 105 16.56 3.73 -13.06
CA ALA A 105 15.17 3.51 -12.64
C ALA A 105 15.02 2.38 -11.62
N SER A 106 15.70 1.25 -11.83
CA SER A 106 15.65 0.10 -10.90
C SER A 106 16.18 0.45 -9.51
N ARG A 107 17.22 1.29 -9.45
CA ARG A 107 17.77 1.76 -8.17
C ARG A 107 16.81 2.71 -7.45
N ALA A 108 16.15 3.61 -8.17
CA ALA A 108 15.16 4.51 -7.62
C ALA A 108 13.95 3.74 -7.05
N LEU A 109 13.46 2.74 -7.80
CA LEU A 109 12.38 1.85 -7.34
C LEU A 109 12.78 1.03 -6.10
N ALA A 110 13.99 0.49 -6.08
CA ALA A 110 14.50 -0.26 -4.93
C ALA A 110 14.59 0.61 -3.67
N LEU A 111 15.10 1.84 -3.79
CA LEU A 111 15.17 2.79 -2.67
C LEU A 111 13.77 3.17 -2.15
N SER A 112 12.82 3.41 -3.05
CA SER A 112 11.42 3.68 -2.70
C SER A 112 10.79 2.51 -1.95
N THR A 113 11.04 1.27 -2.41
CA THR A 113 10.53 0.05 -1.75
C THR A 113 11.11 -0.11 -0.34
N ILE A 114 12.42 0.05 -0.19
CA ILE A 114 13.09 -0.05 1.12
C ILE A 114 12.59 1.04 2.05
N GLY A 115 12.49 2.28 1.58
CA GLY A 115 11.98 3.40 2.35
C GLY A 115 10.54 3.18 2.83
N SER A 116 9.67 2.65 1.96
CA SER A 116 8.29 2.32 2.31
C SER A 116 8.20 1.18 3.32
N ALA A 117 9.03 0.14 3.18
CA ALA A 117 9.07 -0.99 4.11
C ALA A 117 9.55 -0.56 5.51
N VAL A 118 10.61 0.26 5.57
CA VAL A 118 11.13 0.81 6.84
C VAL A 118 10.11 1.76 7.47
N GLY A 119 9.49 2.64 6.69
CA GLY A 119 8.47 3.57 7.17
C GLY A 119 7.24 2.84 7.71
N ALA A 120 6.76 1.80 7.02
CA ALA A 120 5.64 1.00 7.47
C ALA A 120 5.95 0.24 8.77
N SER A 121 7.14 -0.37 8.88
CA SER A 121 7.56 -1.08 10.09
C SER A 121 7.72 -0.13 11.29
N ALA A 122 8.27 1.05 11.08
CA ALA A 122 8.37 2.08 12.12
C ALA A 122 7.00 2.57 12.57
N ALA A 123 6.07 2.82 11.64
CA ALA A 123 4.71 3.25 11.95
C ALA A 123 3.93 2.20 12.74
N THR A 124 4.06 0.91 12.40
CA THR A 124 3.42 -0.18 13.16
C THR A 124 4.03 -0.31 14.55
N ALA A 125 5.34 -0.19 14.70
CA ALA A 125 6.01 -0.24 16.01
C ALA A 125 5.53 0.89 16.93
N THR A 126 5.41 2.11 16.41
CA THR A 126 4.89 3.26 17.19
C THR A 126 3.42 3.12 17.52
N ALA A 127 2.59 2.59 16.63
CA ALA A 127 1.18 2.36 16.87
C ALA A 127 0.92 1.30 17.95
N VAL A 128 1.75 0.25 18.02
CA VAL A 128 1.68 -0.80 19.04
C VAL A 128 2.23 -0.33 20.38
N GLY A 129 3.25 0.55 20.37
CA GLY A 129 3.87 1.10 21.60
C GLY A 129 3.12 2.26 22.24
N ALA A 130 2.16 2.82 21.56
CA ALA A 130 1.29 3.89 22.06
C ALA A 130 -0.01 3.33 22.61
#